data_0c85a61a13555f413535e95b6f5b3b3e
#
_entry.id   0c85a61a13555f413535e95b6f5b3b3e
#
_cell.length_a   1.000
_cell.length_b   1.000
_cell.length_c   1.000
_cell.angle_alpha   90.00
_cell.angle_beta   90.00
_cell.angle_gamma   90.00
#
_symmetry.space_group_name_H-M   'P 1'
#
loop_
_entity.id
_entity.type
_entity.pdbx_description
1 polymer ?
#
loop_
_entity_poly.entity_id
_entity_poly.type
_entity_poly.pdbx_seq_one_letter_code
_entity_poly.pdbx_strand_id
1 'polypeptide(L)'
;MVKRYLFVGVWICMTVPVCFAQSKKRISPETYIDTYKDLAISEMKRSGIPASITLAQGMLESDNGNSILTVEGNNHFGIKCHDWLGNKMFKDDDARNECFRKYTSATESFRDHSDFMLSKQRYNFLFEYK
;
A
#
# COMPACT_ATOMS: atom_id res chain seq x y z
N MET A 1 -23.34 -73.60 -20.47
CA MET A 1 -23.65 -72.14 -20.66
C MET A 1 -22.82 -71.29 -19.70
N VAL A 2 -21.75 -70.64 -20.18
CA VAL A 2 -20.90 -69.78 -19.35
C VAL A 2 -21.27 -68.33 -19.68
N LYS A 3 -21.88 -67.61 -18.72
CA LYS A 3 -22.19 -66.17 -18.87
C LYS A 3 -20.89 -65.36 -18.62
N ARG A 4 -20.43 -64.73 -19.68
CA ARG A 4 -19.31 -63.71 -19.61
C ARG A 4 -19.91 -62.37 -19.17
N TYR A 5 -19.51 -61.90 -17.99
CA TYR A 5 -19.81 -60.52 -17.55
C TYR A 5 -18.72 -59.59 -18.08
N LEU A 6 -19.11 -58.63 -18.96
CA LEU A 6 -18.26 -57.53 -19.39
C LEU A 6 -18.27 -56.47 -18.29
N PHE A 7 -17.10 -56.27 -17.62
CA PHE A 7 -16.92 -55.15 -16.75
C PHE A 7 -16.53 -53.91 -17.60
N VAL A 8 -17.45 -52.98 -17.76
CA VAL A 8 -17.16 -51.67 -18.34
C VAL A 8 -16.65 -50.78 -17.21
N GLY A 9 -15.30 -50.61 -17.16
CA GLY A 9 -14.69 -49.68 -16.22
C GLY A 9 -14.93 -48.21 -16.66
N VAL A 10 -15.75 -47.50 -15.93
CA VAL A 10 -15.92 -46.05 -16.11
C VAL A 10 -14.74 -45.35 -15.43
N TRP A 11 -13.81 -44.85 -16.22
CA TRP A 11 -12.74 -43.95 -15.75
C TRP A 11 -13.33 -42.58 -15.57
N ILE A 12 -13.59 -42.19 -14.32
CA ILE A 12 -13.94 -40.82 -13.96
C ILE A 12 -12.62 -40.02 -13.91
N CYS A 13 -12.35 -39.24 -14.97
CA CYS A 13 -11.24 -38.30 -15.00
C CYS A 13 -11.58 -37.11 -14.09
N MET A 14 -11.11 -37.16 -12.84
CA MET A 14 -11.19 -36.00 -11.94
C MET A 14 -10.22 -34.91 -12.42
N THR A 15 -10.74 -33.93 -13.15
CA THR A 15 -10.01 -32.70 -13.45
C THR A 15 -9.97 -31.82 -12.19
N VAL A 16 -8.84 -31.84 -11.49
CA VAL A 16 -8.58 -30.92 -10.38
C VAL A 16 -8.33 -29.55 -11.00
N PRO A 17 -9.12 -28.50 -10.67
CA PRO A 17 -8.83 -27.16 -11.14
C PRO A 17 -7.53 -26.68 -10.48
N VAL A 18 -6.46 -26.53 -11.26
CA VAL A 18 -5.23 -25.92 -10.82
C VAL A 18 -5.51 -24.43 -10.69
N CYS A 19 -5.77 -23.96 -9.47
CA CYS A 19 -5.91 -22.56 -9.15
C CYS A 19 -4.52 -21.91 -9.21
N PHE A 20 -4.17 -21.27 -10.33
CA PHE A 20 -2.99 -20.43 -10.45
C PHE A 20 -3.22 -19.21 -9.59
N ALA A 21 -2.64 -19.18 -8.39
CA ALA A 21 -2.49 -17.95 -7.61
C ALA A 21 -1.59 -17.01 -8.40
N GLN A 22 -2.16 -16.01 -9.09
CA GLN A 22 -1.40 -14.95 -9.71
C GLN A 22 -0.71 -14.14 -8.61
N SER A 23 0.59 -14.33 -8.45
CA SER A 23 1.41 -13.47 -7.60
C SER A 23 1.34 -12.04 -8.15
N LYS A 24 0.76 -11.12 -7.38
CA LYS A 24 0.70 -9.70 -7.74
C LYS A 24 2.13 -9.21 -7.88
N LYS A 25 2.51 -8.78 -9.09
CA LYS A 25 3.85 -8.27 -9.38
C LYS A 25 4.14 -7.06 -8.48
N ARG A 26 5.26 -7.10 -7.78
CA ARG A 26 5.70 -5.98 -6.92
C ARG A 26 6.03 -4.76 -7.79
N ILE A 27 5.68 -3.59 -7.30
CA ILE A 27 6.01 -2.29 -7.89
C ILE A 27 7.50 -2.02 -7.62
N SER A 28 8.25 -1.64 -8.67
CA SER A 28 9.65 -1.23 -8.52
C SER A 28 9.76 0.23 -8.02
N PRO A 29 10.93 0.64 -7.47
CA PRO A 29 11.20 2.02 -7.09
C PRO A 29 10.91 3.02 -8.22
N GLU A 30 11.33 2.71 -9.44
CA GLU A 30 11.14 3.56 -10.63
C GLU A 30 9.65 3.71 -10.94
N THR A 31 8.90 2.61 -10.89
CA THR A 31 7.45 2.63 -11.11
C THR A 31 6.73 3.47 -10.05
N TYR A 32 7.17 3.39 -8.78
CA TYR A 32 6.63 4.22 -7.71
C TYR A 32 6.87 5.71 -7.99
N ILE A 33 8.10 6.08 -8.34
CA ILE A 33 8.46 7.46 -8.68
C ILE A 33 7.62 7.95 -9.85
N ASP A 34 7.55 7.20 -10.94
CA ASP A 34 6.78 7.59 -12.12
C ASP A 34 5.29 7.76 -11.83
N THR A 35 4.75 6.95 -10.93
CA THR A 35 3.33 7.02 -10.56
C THR A 35 3.01 8.23 -9.68
N TYR A 36 3.92 8.60 -8.75
CA TYR A 36 3.59 9.58 -7.69
C TYR A 36 4.38 10.89 -7.77
N LYS A 37 5.30 11.06 -8.74
CA LYS A 37 6.13 12.29 -8.87
C LYS A 37 5.27 13.55 -9.03
N ASP A 38 4.24 13.52 -9.84
CA ASP A 38 3.40 14.70 -10.08
C ASP A 38 2.59 15.08 -8.83
N LEU A 39 2.15 14.06 -8.08
CA LEU A 39 1.48 14.27 -6.81
C LEU A 39 2.43 14.88 -5.77
N ALA A 40 3.66 14.38 -5.66
CA ALA A 40 4.67 14.95 -4.78
C ALA A 40 5.06 16.38 -5.16
N ILE A 41 5.14 16.69 -6.46
CA ILE A 41 5.38 18.06 -6.96
C ILE A 41 4.20 18.98 -6.61
N SER A 42 2.98 18.49 -6.73
CA SER A 42 1.77 19.25 -6.33
C SER A 42 1.80 19.58 -4.83
N GLU A 43 2.15 18.59 -4.00
CA GLU A 43 2.29 18.79 -2.56
C GLU A 43 3.45 19.72 -2.21
N MET A 44 4.56 19.66 -2.92
CA MET A 44 5.67 20.61 -2.75
C MET A 44 5.21 22.05 -3.00
N LYS A 45 4.44 22.28 -4.05
CA LYS A 45 3.90 23.64 -4.35
C LYS A 45 2.95 24.14 -3.27
N ARG A 46 2.18 23.23 -2.65
CA ARG A 46 1.20 23.55 -1.60
C ARG A 46 1.86 23.74 -0.24
N SER A 47 2.74 22.82 0.15
CA SER A 47 3.30 22.72 1.52
C SER A 47 4.69 23.31 1.67
N GLY A 48 5.46 23.43 0.58
CA GLY A 48 6.86 23.80 0.59
C GLY A 48 7.82 22.65 0.92
N ILE A 49 7.33 21.44 1.18
CA ILE A 49 8.16 20.25 1.41
C ILE A 49 8.72 19.78 0.06
N PRO A 50 10.03 19.60 -0.10
CA PRO A 50 10.62 19.14 -1.35
C PRO A 50 10.01 17.81 -1.83
N ALA A 51 9.63 17.75 -3.10
CA ALA A 51 9.01 16.57 -3.69
C ALA A 51 9.88 15.31 -3.57
N SER A 52 11.21 15.47 -3.67
CA SER A 52 12.18 14.39 -3.50
C SER A 52 12.15 13.79 -2.09
N ILE A 53 11.95 14.61 -1.07
CA ILE A 53 11.83 14.15 0.32
C ILE A 53 10.52 13.38 0.50
N THR A 54 9.40 13.92 0.02
CA THR A 54 8.10 13.24 0.08
C THR A 54 8.13 11.90 -0.65
N LEU A 55 8.73 11.83 -1.85
CA LEU A 55 8.86 10.58 -2.59
C LEU A 55 9.75 9.57 -1.85
N ALA A 56 10.91 9.99 -1.36
CA ALA A 56 11.83 9.11 -0.65
C ALA A 56 11.18 8.50 0.62
N GLN A 57 10.47 9.32 1.39
CA GLN A 57 9.73 8.85 2.56
C GLN A 57 8.62 7.89 2.15
N GLY A 58 7.80 8.24 1.14
CA GLY A 58 6.75 7.36 0.64
C GLY A 58 7.29 6.01 0.16
N MET A 59 8.42 5.98 -0.53
CA MET A 59 9.09 4.74 -0.97
C MET A 59 9.51 3.87 0.21
N LEU A 60 10.16 4.45 1.20
CA LEU A 60 10.67 3.72 2.38
C LEU A 60 9.51 3.19 3.23
N GLU A 61 8.55 4.03 3.57
CA GLU A 61 7.45 3.70 4.48
C GLU A 61 6.42 2.73 3.84
N SER A 62 6.27 2.79 2.52
CA SER A 62 5.31 1.96 1.80
C SER A 62 5.90 0.72 1.14
N ASP A 63 7.21 0.48 1.27
CA ASP A 63 7.90 -0.56 0.48
C ASP A 63 7.63 -0.37 -1.03
N ASN A 64 7.88 0.83 -1.52
CA ASN A 64 7.57 1.27 -2.89
C ASN A 64 6.08 1.06 -3.27
N GLY A 65 5.16 1.26 -2.34
CA GLY A 65 3.74 1.06 -2.57
C GLY A 65 3.25 -0.38 -2.46
N ASN A 66 4.10 -1.30 -2.00
CA ASN A 66 3.77 -2.72 -1.89
C ASN A 66 3.28 -3.12 -0.49
N SER A 67 3.38 -2.25 0.51
CA SER A 67 2.95 -2.56 1.87
C SER A 67 1.42 -2.75 1.95
N ILE A 68 0.97 -3.56 2.91
CA ILE A 68 -0.47 -3.75 3.16
C ILE A 68 -1.16 -2.43 3.47
N LEU A 69 -0.51 -1.54 4.24
CA LEU A 69 -1.05 -0.21 4.56
C LEU A 69 -1.33 0.61 3.31
N THR A 70 -0.47 0.50 2.30
CA THR A 70 -0.63 1.21 1.03
C THR A 70 -1.68 0.54 0.14
N VAL A 71 -1.59 -0.79 -0.03
CA VAL A 71 -2.44 -1.54 -0.97
C VAL A 71 -3.90 -1.53 -0.54
N GLU A 72 -4.19 -1.65 0.76
CA GLU A 72 -5.55 -1.75 1.29
C GLU A 72 -6.06 -0.46 1.91
N GLY A 73 -5.15 0.42 2.32
CA GLY A 73 -5.47 1.65 3.05
C GLY A 73 -5.02 2.94 2.39
N ASN A 74 -4.38 2.90 1.21
CA ASN A 74 -3.75 4.06 0.57
C ASN A 74 -2.82 4.85 1.51
N ASN A 75 -2.32 4.23 2.58
CA ASN A 75 -1.47 4.86 3.57
C ASN A 75 0.00 4.68 3.18
N HIS A 76 0.52 5.63 2.41
CA HIS A 76 1.87 5.60 1.86
C HIS A 76 2.98 5.94 2.87
N PHE A 77 2.62 6.46 4.03
CA PHE A 77 3.58 6.98 5.01
C PHE A 77 3.44 6.32 6.39
N GLY A 78 2.65 5.25 6.50
CA GLY A 78 2.47 4.54 7.77
C GLY A 78 1.92 5.41 8.89
N ILE A 79 1.11 6.43 8.58
CA ILE A 79 0.61 7.35 9.61
C ILE A 79 -0.39 6.64 10.51
N LYS A 80 -0.07 6.61 11.82
CA LYS A 80 -0.91 6.04 12.88
C LYS A 80 -2.12 6.95 13.16
N CYS A 81 -3.18 6.39 13.74
CA CYS A 81 -4.46 7.10 13.91
C CYS A 81 -4.34 8.39 14.69
N HIS A 82 -3.65 8.42 15.85
CA HIS A 82 -3.70 9.55 16.77
C HIS A 82 -5.17 10.02 16.95
N ASP A 83 -5.45 11.29 16.68
CA ASP A 83 -6.80 11.89 16.77
C ASP A 83 -7.62 11.76 15.48
N TRP A 84 -7.24 10.83 14.59
CA TRP A 84 -7.92 10.64 13.30
C TRP A 84 -9.36 10.16 13.46
N LEU A 85 -10.30 10.91 12.89
CA LEU A 85 -11.74 10.60 12.89
C LEU A 85 -12.21 9.88 11.61
N GLY A 86 -11.35 9.79 10.58
CA GLY A 86 -11.65 9.10 9.32
C GLY A 86 -11.57 7.57 9.43
N ASN A 87 -11.59 6.92 8.28
CA ASN A 87 -11.48 5.46 8.20
C ASN A 87 -10.15 4.95 8.79
N LYS A 88 -10.20 3.78 9.39
CA LYS A 88 -9.07 3.17 10.10
C LYS A 88 -8.81 1.77 9.59
N MET A 89 -7.57 1.33 9.70
CA MET A 89 -7.19 -0.06 9.56
C MET A 89 -6.25 -0.45 10.70
N PHE A 90 -6.21 -1.75 11.00
CA PHE A 90 -5.44 -2.28 12.11
C PHE A 90 -4.43 -3.29 11.59
N LYS A 91 -3.21 -3.22 12.09
CA LYS A 91 -2.11 -4.10 11.70
C LYS A 91 -1.16 -4.25 12.88
N ASP A 92 -0.54 -5.42 13.01
CA ASP A 92 0.58 -5.62 13.92
C ASP A 92 1.82 -4.92 13.33
N ASP A 93 2.45 -4.06 14.13
CA ASP A 93 3.67 -3.32 13.80
C ASP A 93 4.59 -3.32 15.04
N ASP A 94 4.93 -2.14 15.61
CA ASP A 94 5.69 -2.06 16.87
C ASP A 94 4.93 -2.69 18.05
N ALA A 95 3.60 -2.63 17.99
CA ALA A 95 2.70 -3.31 18.91
C ALA A 95 1.63 -4.11 18.15
N ARG A 96 0.93 -5.00 18.88
CA ARG A 96 -0.20 -5.74 18.34
C ARG A 96 -1.39 -4.82 18.08
N ASN A 97 -2.04 -5.02 16.92
CA ASN A 97 -3.29 -4.35 16.58
C ASN A 97 -3.19 -2.81 16.60
N GLU A 98 -2.10 -2.26 16.09
CA GLU A 98 -1.93 -0.82 15.99
C GLU A 98 -2.88 -0.20 14.96
N CYS A 99 -3.37 0.99 15.29
CA CYS A 99 -4.31 1.74 14.45
C CYS A 99 -3.58 2.64 13.47
N PHE A 100 -3.89 2.47 12.18
CA PHE A 100 -3.38 3.30 11.09
C PHE A 100 -4.52 4.02 10.37
N ARG A 101 -4.23 5.23 9.86
CA ARG A 101 -5.17 5.98 9.02
C ARG A 101 -5.41 5.23 7.71
N LYS A 102 -6.66 5.21 7.27
CA LYS A 102 -7.04 4.66 5.97
C LYS A 102 -7.62 5.78 5.12
N TYR A 103 -7.07 5.94 3.93
CA TYR A 103 -7.44 7.01 3.00
C TYR A 103 -8.24 6.46 1.82
N THR A 104 -8.99 7.34 1.16
CA THR A 104 -9.75 7.00 -0.04
C THR A 104 -8.87 7.02 -1.29
N SER A 105 -7.73 7.71 -1.23
CA SER A 105 -6.78 7.83 -2.35
C SER A 105 -5.36 8.11 -1.87
N ALA A 106 -4.38 7.89 -2.74
CA ALA A 106 -3.00 8.31 -2.52
C ALA A 106 -2.90 9.84 -2.33
N THR A 107 -3.70 10.62 -3.05
CA THR A 107 -3.72 12.09 -2.93
C THR A 107 -4.04 12.54 -1.50
N GLU A 108 -5.02 11.89 -0.87
CA GLU A 108 -5.38 12.18 0.52
C GLU A 108 -4.23 11.83 1.47
N SER A 109 -3.56 10.69 1.25
CA SER A 109 -2.41 10.26 2.04
C SER A 109 -1.22 11.23 1.95
N PHE A 110 -0.88 11.67 0.72
CA PHE A 110 0.22 12.62 0.49
C PHE A 110 -0.08 13.99 1.11
N ARG A 111 -1.32 14.43 1.00
CA ARG A 111 -1.77 15.68 1.61
C ARG A 111 -1.70 15.63 3.13
N ASP A 112 -2.25 14.59 3.73
CA ASP A 112 -2.23 14.39 5.18
C ASP A 112 -0.82 14.25 5.73
N HIS A 113 0.09 13.59 5.00
CA HIS A 113 1.51 13.54 5.33
C HIS A 113 2.13 14.94 5.38
N SER A 114 1.89 15.76 4.35
CA SER A 114 2.41 17.14 4.34
C SER A 114 1.86 17.96 5.50
N ASP A 115 0.58 17.85 5.79
CA ASP A 115 -0.07 18.56 6.90
C ASP A 115 0.46 18.05 8.27
N PHE A 116 0.69 16.76 8.40
CA PHE A 116 1.32 16.17 9.59
C PHE A 116 2.73 16.73 9.81
N MET A 117 3.56 16.79 8.77
CA MET A 117 4.92 17.35 8.84
C MET A 117 4.90 18.82 9.25
N LEU A 118 4.02 19.63 8.66
CA LEU A 118 3.84 21.04 8.98
C LEU A 118 3.38 21.27 10.43
N SER A 119 2.60 20.35 10.98
CA SER A 119 2.06 20.45 12.35
C SER A 119 3.10 20.18 13.44
N LYS A 120 4.29 19.66 13.12
CA LYS A 120 5.30 19.24 14.09
C LYS A 120 6.53 20.15 14.05
N GLN A 121 6.75 20.90 15.12
CA GLN A 121 7.92 21.82 15.25
C GLN A 121 9.26 21.16 14.97
N ARG A 122 9.41 19.86 15.27
CA ARG A 122 10.64 19.10 15.00
C ARG A 122 11.04 19.02 13.54
N TYR A 123 10.14 19.34 12.61
CA TYR A 123 10.39 19.35 11.17
C TYR A 123 10.60 20.76 10.59
N ASN A 124 10.54 21.82 11.40
CA ASN A 124 10.68 23.20 10.92
C ASN A 124 12.00 23.44 10.17
N PHE A 125 13.06 22.73 10.53
CA PHE A 125 14.35 22.82 9.83
C PHE A 125 14.27 22.47 8.34
N LEU A 126 13.29 21.65 7.91
CA LEU A 126 13.09 21.31 6.49
C LEU A 126 12.65 22.53 5.65
N PHE A 127 12.16 23.58 6.30
CA PHE A 127 11.65 24.79 5.65
C PHE A 127 12.64 25.95 5.66
N GLU A 128 13.78 25.79 6.34
CA GLU A 128 14.83 26.83 6.42
C GLU A 128 15.71 26.88 5.16
N TYR A 129 15.68 25.84 4.33
CA TYR A 129 16.47 25.70 3.11
C TYR A 129 15.64 26.03 1.85
N LYS A 130 15.00 27.18 1.84
CA LYS A 130 14.28 27.68 0.66
C LYS A 130 15.17 28.55 -0.22
#